data_c94fdfcf84d2872158bbb33dbaf4e44d
#
_entry.id   c94fdfcf84d2872158bbb33dbaf4e44d
#
_cell.length_a   1.000
_cell.length_b   1.000
_cell.length_c   1.000
_cell.angle_alpha   90.00
_cell.angle_beta   90.00
_cell.angle_gamma   90.00
#
_symmetry.space_group_name_H-M   'P 1'
#
loop_
_entity.id
_entity.type
_entity.pdbx_description
1 polymer ?
#
loop_
_entity_poly.entity_id
_entity_poly.type
_entity_poly.pdbx_seq_one_letter_code
_entity_poly.pdbx_strand_id
1 'polypeptide(L)'
;MVAVQGICYTAGVELMLNADVVIASEDTVFGQLEVLRGIMPFGGATVRFVQAAGWQKAMPYLLTGKTFDTQKANELNLVSEVVEKGKQLERAIEVAKEICIAAPLAVQALLASATDGVTLGHTVAFDKMDNYLKPLFESEDAQEGVRAMLERRLPQFQGK
;
A
#
# COMPACT_ATOMS: atom_id res chain seq x y z
N MET A 1 -4.44 0.32 -4.64
CA MET A 1 -3.82 1.65 -4.88
C MET A 1 -4.86 2.75 -4.72
N VAL A 2 -4.46 3.93 -4.22
CA VAL A 2 -5.35 5.08 -4.06
C VAL A 2 -4.63 6.39 -4.40
N ALA A 3 -5.36 7.34 -5.01
CA ALA A 3 -4.90 8.71 -5.25
C ALA A 3 -5.74 9.65 -4.38
N VAL A 4 -5.09 10.51 -3.57
CA VAL A 4 -5.76 11.40 -2.63
C VAL A 4 -5.45 12.87 -2.91
N GLN A 5 -6.46 13.75 -2.71
CA GLN A 5 -6.31 15.19 -2.83
C GLN A 5 -7.29 15.93 -1.91
N GLY A 6 -6.99 17.18 -1.62
CA GLY A 6 -7.87 18.06 -0.85
C GLY A 6 -8.03 17.58 0.60
N ILE A 7 -9.22 17.19 1.02
CA ILE A 7 -9.52 16.76 2.40
C ILE A 7 -9.63 15.24 2.45
N CYS A 8 -8.75 14.61 3.22
CA CYS A 8 -8.74 13.18 3.48
C CYS A 8 -8.88 12.94 5.00
N TYR A 9 -10.11 12.89 5.51
CA TYR A 9 -10.41 12.74 6.93
C TYR A 9 -11.10 11.42 7.23
N THR A 10 -10.95 10.94 8.47
CA THR A 10 -11.71 9.83 9.05
C THR A 10 -11.72 8.59 8.14
N ALA A 11 -12.86 8.18 7.62
CA ALA A 11 -12.98 7.06 6.69
C ALA A 11 -12.09 7.19 5.44
N GLY A 12 -11.79 8.41 4.99
CA GLY A 12 -10.86 8.66 3.89
C GLY A 12 -9.44 8.21 4.23
N VAL A 13 -8.95 8.53 5.43
CA VAL A 13 -7.64 8.05 5.93
C VAL A 13 -7.69 6.53 6.11
N GLU A 14 -8.77 5.97 6.66
CA GLU A 14 -8.90 4.53 6.85
C GLU A 14 -8.92 3.78 5.52
N LEU A 15 -9.61 4.34 4.49
CA LEU A 15 -9.61 3.78 3.14
C LEU A 15 -8.20 3.77 2.53
N MET A 16 -7.46 4.89 2.62
CA MET A 16 -6.10 4.95 2.07
C MET A 16 -5.13 4.02 2.81
N LEU A 17 -5.26 3.86 4.13
CA LEU A 17 -4.46 2.94 4.93
C LEU A 17 -4.70 1.46 4.60
N ASN A 18 -5.79 1.14 3.90
CA ASN A 18 -6.08 -0.20 3.38
C ASN A 18 -5.54 -0.42 1.96
N ALA A 19 -4.92 0.59 1.34
CA ALA A 19 -4.30 0.46 0.03
C ALA A 19 -2.80 0.18 0.15
N ASP A 20 -2.26 -0.57 -0.80
CA ASP A 20 -0.83 -0.94 -0.84
C ASP A 20 0.05 0.22 -1.32
N VAL A 21 -0.50 1.10 -2.17
CA VAL A 21 0.19 2.29 -2.70
C VAL A 21 -0.74 3.50 -2.61
N VAL A 22 -0.23 4.59 -2.04
CA VAL A 22 -0.94 5.85 -1.84
C VAL A 22 -0.18 6.98 -2.51
N ILE A 23 -0.77 7.61 -3.53
CA ILE A 23 -0.22 8.80 -4.18
C ILE A 23 -1.02 10.01 -3.69
N ALA A 24 -0.34 10.96 -3.05
CA ALA A 24 -0.99 12.13 -2.47
C ALA A 24 -0.60 13.43 -3.19
N SER A 25 -1.60 14.29 -3.40
CA SER A 25 -1.37 15.68 -3.83
C SER A 25 -0.73 16.47 -2.69
N GLU A 26 0.22 17.33 -2.99
CA GLU A 26 0.96 18.16 -2.02
C GLU A 26 0.05 19.05 -1.15
N ASP A 27 -1.15 19.38 -1.63
CA ASP A 27 -2.13 20.22 -0.93
C ASP A 27 -3.17 19.41 -0.13
N THR A 28 -2.96 18.11 0.08
CA THR A 28 -3.88 17.27 0.85
C THR A 28 -3.75 17.52 2.34
N VAL A 29 -4.88 17.58 3.04
CA VAL A 29 -4.95 17.67 4.50
C VAL A 29 -5.59 16.40 5.05
N PHE A 30 -4.93 15.77 6.00
CA PHE A 30 -5.31 14.51 6.62
C PHE A 30 -5.77 14.70 8.07
N GLY A 31 -6.56 13.77 8.59
CA GLY A 31 -6.93 13.76 10.00
C GLY A 31 -7.85 12.61 10.39
N GLN A 32 -7.62 12.07 11.59
CA GLN A 32 -8.52 11.13 12.25
C GLN A 32 -9.26 11.85 13.36
N LEU A 33 -10.47 12.33 13.05
CA LEU A 33 -11.19 13.29 13.88
C LEU A 33 -12.22 12.64 14.82
N GLU A 34 -12.32 11.31 14.84
CA GLU A 34 -13.34 10.54 15.55
C GLU A 34 -13.35 10.83 17.07
N VAL A 35 -12.17 10.94 17.69
CA VAL A 35 -12.06 11.22 19.13
C VAL A 35 -12.67 12.55 19.53
N LEU A 36 -12.70 13.54 18.63
CA LEU A 36 -13.38 14.83 18.84
C LEU A 36 -14.91 14.71 18.77
N ARG A 37 -15.44 13.56 18.42
CA ARG A 37 -16.88 13.25 18.32
C ARG A 37 -17.32 12.16 19.31
N GLY A 38 -16.45 11.79 20.26
CA GLY A 38 -16.75 10.82 21.30
C GLY A 38 -16.72 9.35 20.83
N ILE A 39 -16.12 9.08 19.65
CA ILE A 39 -15.91 7.74 19.12
C ILE A 39 -14.45 7.54 18.74
N MET A 40 -14.05 6.32 18.44
CA MET A 40 -12.72 6.01 17.91
C MET A 40 -12.81 5.64 16.41
N PRO A 41 -11.71 5.69 15.66
CA PRO A 41 -11.63 5.12 14.31
C PRO A 41 -12.01 3.63 14.31
N PHE A 42 -12.83 3.19 13.36
CA PHE A 42 -13.36 1.83 13.31
C PHE A 42 -13.12 1.10 11.97
N GLY A 43 -12.53 1.78 10.97
CA GLY A 43 -12.11 1.19 9.69
C GLY A 43 -10.64 0.75 9.65
N GLY A 44 -9.97 0.66 10.82
CA GLY A 44 -8.62 0.10 10.95
C GLY A 44 -7.50 1.10 11.20
N ALA A 45 -7.76 2.40 11.31
CA ALA A 45 -6.70 3.38 11.56
C ALA A 45 -5.95 3.15 12.87
N THR A 46 -6.62 2.68 13.93
CA THR A 46 -5.99 2.36 15.21
C THR A 46 -4.87 1.31 15.09
N VAL A 47 -4.94 0.46 14.08
CA VAL A 47 -3.94 -0.58 13.79
C VAL A 47 -2.98 -0.12 12.69
N ARG A 48 -3.51 0.23 11.51
CA ARG A 48 -2.71 0.50 10.32
C ARG A 48 -1.89 1.79 10.41
N PHE A 49 -2.43 2.84 11.03
CA PHE A 49 -1.67 4.06 11.24
C PHE A 49 -0.48 3.79 12.18
N VAL A 50 -0.72 3.02 13.26
CA VAL A 50 0.35 2.66 14.20
C VAL A 50 1.39 1.74 13.54
N GLN A 51 0.97 0.81 12.69
CA GLN A 51 1.90 -0.02 11.92
C GLN A 51 2.80 0.80 10.99
N ALA A 52 2.22 1.77 10.28
CA ALA A 52 2.96 2.60 9.32
C ALA A 52 3.91 3.61 10.02
N ALA A 53 3.38 4.37 10.98
CA ALA A 53 4.11 5.48 11.61
C ALA A 53 4.90 5.08 12.86
N GLY A 54 4.56 3.94 13.48
CA GLY A 54 4.99 3.58 14.81
C GLY A 54 4.19 4.30 15.91
N TRP A 55 4.13 3.71 17.10
CA TRP A 55 3.31 4.18 18.23
C TRP A 55 3.49 5.66 18.56
N GLN A 56 4.76 6.06 18.77
CA GLN A 56 5.06 7.41 19.25
C GLN A 56 4.68 8.52 18.26
N LYS A 57 4.76 8.24 16.96
CA LYS A 57 4.40 9.21 15.93
C LYS A 57 2.90 9.21 15.61
N ALA A 58 2.22 8.06 15.74
CA ALA A 58 0.79 7.93 15.47
C ALA A 58 -0.08 8.55 16.59
N MET A 59 0.24 8.29 17.88
CA MET A 59 -0.59 8.65 19.01
C MET A 59 -0.92 10.15 19.12
N PRO A 60 -0.01 11.11 18.87
CA PRO A 60 -0.37 12.53 18.90
C PRO A 60 -1.53 12.91 17.99
N TYR A 61 -1.67 12.25 16.84
CA TYR A 61 -2.76 12.50 15.88
C TYR A 61 -4.03 11.72 16.24
N LEU A 62 -3.90 10.46 16.61
CA LEU A 62 -5.04 9.61 16.97
C LEU A 62 -5.72 10.06 18.26
N LEU A 63 -4.96 10.49 19.26
CA LEU A 63 -5.51 10.92 20.56
C LEU A 63 -6.07 12.34 20.55
N THR A 64 -5.60 13.22 19.67
CA THR A 64 -6.03 14.62 19.65
C THR A 64 -6.98 14.94 18.50
N GLY A 65 -7.08 14.09 17.48
CA GLY A 65 -7.81 14.41 16.26
C GLY A 65 -7.17 15.56 15.46
N LYS A 66 -5.90 15.89 15.70
CA LYS A 66 -5.21 16.97 15.01
C LYS A 66 -5.01 16.62 13.53
N THR A 67 -5.28 17.60 12.68
CA THR A 67 -5.00 17.51 11.25
C THR A 67 -3.51 17.70 10.94
N PHE A 68 -3.07 17.19 9.79
CA PHE A 68 -1.71 17.31 9.30
C PHE A 68 -1.70 17.38 7.77
N ASP A 69 -0.64 17.96 7.23
CA ASP A 69 -0.44 18.12 5.78
C ASP A 69 0.20 16.88 5.13
N THR A 70 0.36 16.95 3.81
CA THR A 70 0.94 15.85 3.01
C THR A 70 2.40 15.60 3.35
N GLN A 71 3.18 16.64 3.67
CA GLN A 71 4.57 16.46 4.07
C GLN A 71 4.65 15.63 5.36
N LYS A 72 3.81 15.96 6.33
CA LYS A 72 3.71 15.21 7.58
C LYS A 72 3.21 13.78 7.33
N ALA A 73 2.24 13.56 6.44
CA ALA A 73 1.80 12.22 6.06
C ALA A 73 2.95 11.38 5.49
N ASN A 74 3.81 12.00 4.67
CA ASN A 74 5.02 11.35 4.15
C ASN A 74 6.03 11.00 5.26
N GLU A 75 6.31 11.91 6.18
CA GLU A 75 7.18 11.68 7.35
C GLU A 75 6.65 10.56 8.29
N LEU A 76 5.34 10.34 8.26
CA LEU A 76 4.64 9.30 9.01
C LEU A 76 4.52 7.97 8.24
N ASN A 77 5.09 7.88 7.05
CA ASN A 77 5.01 6.71 6.16
C ASN A 77 3.56 6.32 5.79
N LEU A 78 2.63 7.29 5.72
CA LEU A 78 1.23 7.04 5.39
C LEU A 78 0.95 7.16 3.89
N VAL A 79 1.87 7.77 3.13
CA VAL A 79 1.80 7.92 1.68
C VAL A 79 3.06 7.38 1.03
N SER A 80 2.93 6.82 -0.16
CA SER A 80 4.05 6.24 -0.92
C SER A 80 4.80 7.29 -1.72
N GLU A 81 4.08 8.29 -2.25
CA GLU A 81 4.65 9.37 -3.07
C GLU A 81 3.80 10.64 -2.93
N VAL A 82 4.46 11.79 -2.92
CA VAL A 82 3.83 13.11 -2.94
C VAL A 82 4.09 13.75 -4.29
N VAL A 83 3.05 14.27 -4.91
CA VAL A 83 3.11 14.90 -6.24
C VAL A 83 2.50 16.30 -6.21
N GLU A 84 2.80 17.10 -7.24
CA GLU A 84 2.20 18.41 -7.44
C GLU A 84 0.68 18.36 -7.47
N LYS A 85 0.05 19.47 -7.09
CA LYS A 85 -1.40 19.62 -7.08
C LYS A 85 -2.04 19.17 -8.39
N GLY A 86 -3.00 18.25 -8.28
CA GLY A 86 -3.79 17.74 -9.41
C GLY A 86 -3.10 16.61 -10.21
N LYS A 87 -1.85 16.22 -9.87
CA LYS A 87 -1.11 15.15 -10.57
C LYS A 87 -1.27 13.76 -9.98
N GLN A 88 -1.91 13.61 -8.82
CA GLN A 88 -1.99 12.34 -8.07
C GLN A 88 -2.69 11.22 -8.84
N LEU A 89 -3.73 11.53 -9.64
CA LEU A 89 -4.43 10.50 -10.41
C LEU A 89 -3.60 10.03 -11.62
N GLU A 90 -2.99 10.98 -12.34
CA GLU A 90 -2.11 10.68 -13.47
C GLU A 90 -0.94 9.77 -13.00
N ARG A 91 -0.26 10.17 -11.92
CA ARG A 91 0.83 9.40 -11.35
C ARG A 91 0.41 8.02 -10.83
N ALA A 92 -0.74 7.92 -10.17
CA ALA A 92 -1.27 6.64 -9.74
C ALA A 92 -1.55 5.68 -10.92
N ILE A 93 -2.07 6.21 -12.04
CA ILE A 93 -2.27 5.40 -13.25
C ILE A 93 -0.95 4.93 -13.84
N GLU A 94 0.09 5.76 -13.84
CA GLU A 94 1.44 5.37 -14.28
C GLU A 94 1.98 4.21 -13.45
N VAL A 95 1.97 4.35 -12.11
CA VAL A 95 2.43 3.29 -11.19
C VAL A 95 1.59 2.01 -11.37
N ALA A 96 0.27 2.14 -11.57
CA ALA A 96 -0.58 0.99 -11.84
C ALA A 96 -0.17 0.27 -13.15
N LYS A 97 0.17 1.02 -14.20
CA LYS A 97 0.67 0.43 -15.45
C LYS A 97 2.03 -0.26 -15.25
N GLU A 98 2.92 0.31 -14.44
CA GLU A 98 4.19 -0.33 -14.08
C GLU A 98 3.95 -1.68 -13.38
N ILE A 99 3.00 -1.74 -12.43
CA ILE A 99 2.62 -2.98 -11.76
C ILE A 99 2.03 -4.00 -12.75
N CYS A 100 1.26 -3.55 -13.74
CA CYS A 100 0.66 -4.42 -14.76
C CYS A 100 1.68 -5.07 -15.70
N ILE A 101 2.94 -4.63 -15.72
CA ILE A 101 4.02 -5.30 -16.47
C ILE A 101 4.50 -6.56 -15.75
N ALA A 102 4.31 -6.66 -14.43
CA ALA A 102 4.74 -7.81 -13.64
C ALA A 102 3.78 -9.00 -13.80
N ALA A 103 4.29 -10.22 -13.54
CA ALA A 103 3.48 -11.44 -13.58
C ALA A 103 2.36 -11.38 -12.53
N PRO A 104 1.07 -11.50 -12.93
CA PRO A 104 -0.06 -11.31 -11.99
C PRO A 104 -0.04 -12.26 -10.80
N LEU A 105 0.31 -13.54 -11.01
CA LEU A 105 0.40 -14.53 -9.93
C LEU A 105 1.51 -14.18 -8.94
N ALA A 106 2.65 -13.67 -9.43
CA ALA A 106 3.75 -13.26 -8.58
C ALA A 106 3.39 -12.04 -7.73
N VAL A 107 2.69 -11.05 -8.30
CA VAL A 107 2.19 -9.88 -7.56
C VAL A 107 1.22 -10.31 -6.45
N GLN A 108 0.28 -11.20 -6.76
CA GLN A 108 -0.68 -11.71 -5.76
C GLN A 108 0.01 -12.48 -4.63
N ALA A 109 0.95 -13.36 -4.97
CA ALA A 109 1.71 -14.13 -3.98
C ALA A 109 2.58 -13.23 -3.09
N LEU A 110 3.22 -12.20 -3.68
CA LEU A 110 3.99 -11.19 -2.95
C LEU A 110 3.11 -10.46 -1.93
N LEU A 111 1.95 -9.96 -2.34
CA LEU A 111 1.02 -9.26 -1.45
C LEU A 111 0.52 -10.17 -0.33
N ALA A 112 0.18 -11.43 -0.63
CA ALA A 112 -0.26 -12.39 0.36
C ALA A 112 0.84 -12.70 1.38
N SER A 113 2.06 -12.96 0.92
CA SER A 113 3.22 -13.23 1.78
C SER A 113 3.58 -12.01 2.66
N ALA A 114 3.60 -10.81 2.10
CA ALA A 114 3.85 -9.58 2.84
C ALA A 114 2.77 -9.31 3.90
N THR A 115 1.49 -9.55 3.55
CA THR A 115 0.36 -9.44 4.48
C THR A 115 0.50 -10.42 5.64
N ASP A 116 0.84 -11.67 5.38
CA ASP A 116 1.09 -12.67 6.42
C ASP A 116 2.26 -12.24 7.32
N GLY A 117 3.34 -11.69 6.76
CA GLY A 117 4.45 -11.15 7.54
C GLY A 117 4.04 -10.06 8.53
N VAL A 118 3.17 -9.15 8.09
CA VAL A 118 2.66 -8.04 8.92
C VAL A 118 1.61 -8.50 9.94
N THR A 119 0.74 -9.45 9.57
CA THR A 119 -0.43 -9.83 10.39
C THR A 119 -0.19 -11.03 11.29
N LEU A 120 0.59 -12.00 10.84
CA LEU A 120 0.84 -13.27 11.56
C LEU A 120 2.26 -13.37 12.13
N GLY A 121 3.15 -12.44 11.73
CA GLY A 121 4.55 -12.40 12.15
C GLY A 121 5.49 -13.19 11.23
N HIS A 122 6.78 -12.85 11.34
CA HIS A 122 7.82 -13.30 10.40
C HIS A 122 7.94 -14.83 10.33
N THR A 123 7.94 -15.53 11.47
CA THR A 123 8.09 -16.99 11.52
C THR A 123 7.00 -17.68 10.70
N VAL A 124 5.73 -17.30 10.92
CA VAL A 124 4.60 -17.88 10.18
C VAL A 124 4.67 -17.58 8.68
N ALA A 125 5.07 -16.35 8.32
CA ALA A 125 5.23 -15.97 6.92
C ALA A 125 6.33 -16.77 6.22
N PHE A 126 7.47 -17.00 6.90
CA PHE A 126 8.56 -17.84 6.36
C PHE A 126 8.13 -19.31 6.24
N ASP A 127 7.43 -19.86 7.21
CA ASP A 127 6.93 -21.25 7.16
C ASP A 127 5.95 -21.47 5.99
N LYS A 128 5.25 -20.42 5.56
CA LYS A 128 4.33 -20.45 4.42
C LYS A 128 5.00 -20.14 3.07
N MET A 129 6.27 -19.79 3.03
CA MET A 129 6.95 -19.31 1.81
C MET A 129 6.84 -20.30 0.64
N ASP A 130 7.02 -21.59 0.90
CA ASP A 130 6.91 -22.63 -0.11
C ASP A 130 5.50 -22.71 -0.72
N ASN A 131 4.46 -22.41 0.04
CA ASN A 131 3.08 -22.42 -0.45
C ASN A 131 2.85 -21.32 -1.50
N TYR A 132 3.58 -20.21 -1.41
CA TYR A 132 3.52 -19.13 -2.40
C TYR A 132 4.44 -19.40 -3.59
N LEU A 133 5.65 -19.94 -3.36
CA LEU A 133 6.66 -20.11 -4.39
C LEU A 133 6.36 -21.28 -5.32
N LYS A 134 5.91 -22.42 -4.79
CA LYS A 134 5.71 -23.64 -5.58
C LYS A 134 4.77 -23.43 -6.77
N PRO A 135 3.57 -22.85 -6.62
CA PRO A 135 2.69 -22.57 -7.76
C PRO A 135 3.30 -21.61 -8.79
N LEU A 136 4.15 -20.67 -8.33
CA LEU A 136 4.81 -19.72 -9.23
C LEU A 136 5.85 -20.42 -10.11
N PHE A 137 6.68 -21.29 -9.54
CA PHE A 137 7.67 -22.04 -10.33
C PHE A 137 7.03 -22.99 -11.35
N GLU A 138 5.82 -23.46 -11.09
CA GLU A 138 5.06 -24.35 -11.99
C GLU A 138 4.27 -23.56 -13.05
N SER A 139 4.22 -22.22 -12.99
CA SER A 139 3.42 -21.37 -13.88
C SER A 139 4.03 -21.20 -15.27
N GLU A 140 3.19 -20.95 -16.27
CA GLU A 140 3.61 -20.56 -17.61
C GLU A 140 4.31 -19.20 -17.60
N ASP A 141 3.89 -18.28 -16.71
CA ASP A 141 4.49 -16.97 -16.54
C ASP A 141 5.94 -17.05 -16.04
N ALA A 142 6.29 -18.00 -15.17
CA ALA A 142 7.68 -18.20 -14.76
C ALA A 142 8.57 -18.65 -15.95
N GLN A 143 8.06 -19.54 -16.80
CA GLN A 143 8.76 -19.97 -18.01
C GLN A 143 8.91 -18.82 -19.02
N GLU A 144 7.85 -18.03 -19.21
CA GLU A 144 7.88 -16.84 -20.05
C GLU A 144 8.89 -15.80 -19.53
N GLY A 145 8.94 -15.57 -18.23
CA GLY A 145 9.91 -14.66 -17.61
C GLY A 145 11.36 -15.05 -17.91
N VAL A 146 11.69 -16.32 -17.78
CA VAL A 146 13.03 -16.86 -18.11
C VAL A 146 13.31 -16.72 -19.60
N ARG A 147 12.36 -17.09 -20.47
CA ARG A 147 12.49 -17.00 -21.93
C ARG A 147 12.71 -15.54 -22.36
N ALA A 148 11.88 -14.61 -21.90
CA ALA A 148 11.98 -13.20 -22.22
C ALA A 148 13.33 -12.60 -21.81
N MET A 149 13.86 -12.99 -20.64
CA MET A 149 15.17 -12.58 -20.15
C MET A 149 16.30 -13.08 -21.10
N LEU A 150 16.26 -14.34 -21.50
CA LEU A 150 17.27 -14.93 -22.43
C LEU A 150 17.20 -14.26 -23.80
N GLU A 151 16.00 -13.96 -24.29
CA GLU A 151 15.75 -13.33 -25.59
C GLU A 151 15.91 -11.79 -25.54
N ARG A 152 16.16 -11.20 -24.37
CA ARG A 152 16.30 -9.76 -24.14
C ARG A 152 15.10 -8.94 -24.66
N ARG A 153 13.90 -9.44 -24.41
CA ARG A 153 12.63 -8.77 -24.71
C ARG A 153 11.76 -8.59 -23.46
N LEU A 154 10.72 -7.80 -23.58
CA LEU A 154 9.71 -7.71 -22.53
C LEU A 154 8.90 -9.01 -22.45
N PRO A 155 8.60 -9.49 -21.22
CA PRO A 155 7.74 -10.65 -21.02
C PRO A 155 6.28 -10.34 -21.36
N GLN A 156 5.52 -11.39 -21.69
CA GLN A 156 4.08 -11.29 -21.95
C GLN A 156 3.34 -12.23 -21.01
N PHE A 157 3.15 -11.79 -19.78
CA PHE A 157 2.50 -12.58 -18.74
C PHE A 157 1.00 -12.70 -18.95
N GLN A 158 0.43 -13.86 -18.61
CA GLN A 158 -0.99 -14.20 -18.81
C GLN A 158 -1.70 -14.57 -17.50
N GLY A 159 -0.98 -14.65 -16.37
CA GLY A 159 -1.54 -15.06 -15.09
C GLY A 159 -1.83 -16.58 -15.02
N LYS A 160 -1.01 -17.39 -15.65
CA LYS A 160 -1.18 -18.86 -15.74
C LYS A 160 0.05 -19.60 -15.30
#